data_54c55bc4b86f098b6cde1d591e7923ae
#
_entry.id   54c55bc4b86f098b6cde1d591e7923ae
#
_cell.length_a   1.000
_cell.length_b   1.000
_cell.length_c   1.000
_cell.angle_alpha   90.00
_cell.angle_beta   90.00
_cell.angle_gamma   90.00
#
_symmetry.space_group_name_H-M   'P 1'
#
loop_
_entity.id
_entity.type
_entity.pdbx_description
1 polymer ?
#
loop_
_entity_poly.entity_id
_entity_poly.type
_entity_poly.pdbx_seq_one_letter_code
_entity_poly.pdbx_strand_id
1 'polypeptide(L)'
;MSVLMEIAMFPTDVGESKSKYVAEVLKVIENSGLPYQLTPMATIVEAESVEELCALVPKMYKALEAMGVGRVYSVIKFDIRPGKSDRLRQKVESVQKRLSGDR
;
A
#
# COMPACT_ATOMS: atom_id res chain seq x y z
N MET A 1 10.19 15.26 1.84
CA MET A 1 8.74 15.07 1.97
C MET A 1 8.42 13.59 1.99
N SER A 2 7.48 13.18 2.81
CA SER A 2 7.04 11.79 2.87
C SER A 2 5.54 11.72 2.66
N VAL A 3 5.12 10.84 1.75
CA VAL A 3 3.73 10.53 1.53
C VAL A 3 3.53 9.04 1.80
N LEU A 4 2.63 8.73 2.72
CA LEU A 4 2.20 7.36 2.94
C LEU A 4 0.86 7.15 2.25
N MET A 5 0.74 6.06 1.53
CA MET A 5 -0.53 5.61 0.96
C MET A 5 -0.89 4.27 1.58
N GLU A 6 -2.06 4.19 2.19
CA GLU A 6 -2.61 2.91 2.59
C GLU A 6 -3.64 2.51 1.55
N ILE A 7 -3.45 1.38 0.92
CA ILE A 7 -4.34 0.93 -0.15
C ILE A 7 -4.77 -0.52 0.06
N ALA A 8 -6.07 -0.73 -0.06
CA ALA A 8 -6.67 -2.05 -0.17
C ALA A 8 -7.38 -2.09 -1.51
N MET A 9 -6.98 -2.99 -2.39
CA MET A 9 -7.61 -3.15 -3.70
C MET A 9 -7.83 -4.63 -3.94
N PHE A 10 -9.07 -5.01 -4.17
CA PHE A 10 -9.42 -6.43 -4.30
C PHE A 10 -10.66 -6.59 -5.17
N PRO A 11 -10.80 -7.77 -5.83
CA PRO A 11 -12.01 -8.07 -6.60
C PRO A 11 -13.16 -8.44 -5.67
N THR A 12 -14.38 -8.13 -6.12
CA THR A 12 -15.59 -8.45 -5.35
C THR A 12 -16.47 -9.50 -6.03
N ASP A 13 -16.07 -9.97 -7.20
CA ASP A 13 -16.86 -10.91 -8.01
C ASP A 13 -16.15 -12.26 -8.21
N VAL A 14 -15.22 -12.64 -7.34
CA VAL A 14 -14.37 -13.83 -7.56
C VAL A 14 -14.43 -14.87 -6.45
N GLY A 15 -15.36 -14.80 -5.52
CA GLY A 15 -15.46 -15.75 -4.42
C GLY A 15 -14.66 -15.31 -3.19
N GLU A 16 -14.49 -16.24 -2.24
CA GLU A 16 -13.96 -15.89 -0.92
C GLU A 16 -12.46 -15.68 -0.87
N SER A 17 -11.69 -16.53 -1.53
CA SER A 17 -10.22 -16.43 -1.50
C SER A 17 -9.76 -15.43 -2.52
N LYS A 18 -9.04 -14.41 -2.05
CA LYS A 18 -8.56 -13.32 -2.88
C LYS A 18 -7.03 -13.23 -2.93
N SER A 19 -6.33 -14.16 -2.28
CA SER A 19 -4.88 -14.07 -2.13
C SER A 19 -4.12 -14.03 -3.45
N LYS A 20 -4.56 -14.79 -4.45
CA LYS A 20 -3.87 -14.78 -5.75
C LYS A 20 -4.03 -13.44 -6.47
N TYR A 21 -5.16 -12.76 -6.26
CA TYR A 21 -5.40 -11.43 -6.85
C TYR A 21 -4.58 -10.36 -6.13
N VAL A 22 -4.56 -10.42 -4.81
CA VAL A 22 -3.77 -9.50 -3.99
C VAL A 22 -2.27 -9.65 -4.31
N ALA A 23 -1.81 -10.87 -4.53
CA ALA A 23 -0.42 -11.11 -4.90
C ALA A 23 -0.04 -10.41 -6.21
N GLU A 24 -0.93 -10.40 -7.20
CA GLU A 24 -0.65 -9.71 -8.46
C GLU A 24 -0.61 -8.19 -8.29
N VAL A 25 -1.48 -7.65 -7.44
CA VAL A 25 -1.45 -6.23 -7.09
C VAL A 25 -0.14 -5.88 -6.38
N LEU A 26 0.29 -6.73 -5.44
CA LEU A 26 1.53 -6.52 -4.71
C LEU A 26 2.77 -6.55 -5.60
N LYS A 27 2.77 -7.36 -6.66
CA LYS A 27 3.88 -7.37 -7.62
C LYS A 27 4.09 -6.00 -8.25
N VAL A 28 3.02 -5.26 -8.51
CA VAL A 28 3.12 -3.89 -9.04
C VAL A 28 3.85 -2.99 -8.05
N ILE A 29 3.48 -3.08 -6.78
CA ILE A 29 4.11 -2.28 -5.72
C ILE A 29 5.58 -2.69 -5.56
N GLU A 30 5.86 -3.98 -5.51
CA GLU A 30 7.22 -4.49 -5.38
C GLU A 30 8.10 -4.02 -6.53
N ASN A 31 7.59 -4.08 -7.77
CA ASN A 31 8.33 -3.68 -8.95
C ASN A 31 8.57 -2.16 -9.02
N SER A 32 7.83 -1.38 -8.25
CA SER A 32 8.04 0.07 -8.19
C SER A 32 9.35 0.45 -7.49
N GLY A 33 9.88 -0.45 -6.66
CA GLY A 33 11.05 -0.17 -5.85
C GLY A 33 10.77 0.71 -4.64
N LEU A 34 9.53 1.14 -4.42
CA LEU A 34 9.18 1.98 -3.27
C LEU A 34 9.08 1.13 -2.00
N PRO A 35 9.45 1.68 -0.85
CA PRO A 35 9.27 0.99 0.43
C PRO A 35 7.80 0.69 0.67
N TYR A 36 7.50 -0.51 1.13
CA TYR A 36 6.12 -0.88 1.44
C TYR A 36 6.05 -1.87 2.59
N GLN A 37 4.87 -1.98 3.17
CA GLN A 37 4.58 -2.93 4.24
C GLN A 37 3.21 -3.56 3.99
N LEU A 38 3.18 -4.88 3.88
CA LEU A 38 1.93 -5.63 3.78
C LEU A 38 1.37 -5.85 5.18
N THR A 39 0.08 -5.58 5.35
CA THR A 39 -0.64 -5.89 6.58
C THR A 39 -1.85 -6.76 6.25
N PRO A 40 -2.49 -7.40 7.25
CA PRO A 40 -3.68 -8.20 6.98
C PRO A 40 -4.86 -7.42 6.38
N MET A 41 -4.88 -6.11 6.55
CA MET A 41 -6.02 -5.28 6.11
C MET A 41 -5.72 -4.44 4.87
N ALA A 42 -4.47 -4.10 4.63
CA ALA A 42 -4.09 -3.20 3.55
C ALA A 42 -2.58 -3.21 3.35
N THR A 43 -2.12 -2.55 2.28
CA THR A 43 -0.69 -2.35 2.04
C THR A 43 -0.37 -0.88 2.19
N ILE A 44 0.75 -0.59 2.85
CA ILE A 44 1.20 0.78 3.05
C ILE A 44 2.45 1.00 2.20
N VAL A 45 2.45 2.05 1.39
CA VAL A 45 3.55 2.39 0.49
C VAL A 45 4.01 3.80 0.79
N GLU A 46 5.31 4.01 0.79
CA GLU A 46 5.87 5.34 1.02
C GLU A 46 6.57 5.85 -0.23
N ALA A 47 6.36 7.14 -0.53
CA ALA A 47 7.04 7.82 -1.63
C ALA A 47 7.32 9.27 -1.25
N GLU A 48 8.05 9.96 -2.11
CA GLU A 48 8.34 11.38 -1.91
C GLU A 48 7.25 12.28 -2.45
N SER A 49 6.37 11.76 -3.29
CA SER A 49 5.30 12.56 -3.91
C SER A 49 4.01 11.77 -4.03
N VAL A 50 2.91 12.50 -4.04
CA VAL A 50 1.58 11.93 -4.29
C VAL A 50 1.51 11.34 -5.70
N GLU A 51 2.15 12.00 -6.67
CA GLU A 51 2.15 11.58 -8.06
C GLU A 51 2.74 10.20 -8.24
N GLU A 52 3.83 9.89 -7.54
CA GLU A 52 4.45 8.57 -7.60
C GLU A 52 3.49 7.48 -7.13
N LEU A 53 2.77 7.75 -6.06
CA LEU A 53 1.82 6.79 -5.50
C LEU A 53 0.58 6.65 -6.38
N CYS A 54 0.07 7.76 -6.88
CA CYS A 54 -1.09 7.73 -7.77
C CYS A 54 -0.78 6.98 -9.07
N ALA A 55 0.47 7.03 -9.54
CA ALA A 55 0.87 6.33 -10.75
C ALA A 55 0.80 4.81 -10.60
N LEU A 56 0.85 4.29 -9.37
CA LEU A 56 0.72 2.86 -9.12
C LEU A 56 -0.72 2.37 -9.30
N VAL A 57 -1.70 3.20 -8.99
CA VAL A 57 -3.10 2.77 -8.94
C VAL A 57 -3.61 2.22 -10.28
N PRO A 58 -3.40 2.89 -11.42
CA PRO A 58 -3.80 2.31 -12.71
C PRO A 58 -3.11 0.99 -13.01
N LYS A 59 -1.84 0.85 -12.63
CA LYS A 59 -1.08 -0.38 -12.88
C LYS A 59 -1.61 -1.53 -12.04
N MET A 60 -1.99 -1.24 -10.79
CA MET A 60 -2.58 -2.23 -9.89
C MET A 60 -3.93 -2.70 -10.43
N TYR A 61 -4.76 -1.78 -10.91
CA TYR A 61 -6.04 -2.12 -11.51
C TYR A 61 -5.85 -2.98 -12.76
N LYS A 62 -4.91 -2.61 -13.62
CA LYS A 62 -4.66 -3.38 -14.84
C LYS A 62 -4.21 -4.81 -14.55
N ALA A 63 -3.49 -5.02 -13.46
CA ALA A 63 -3.11 -6.37 -13.06
C ALA A 63 -4.33 -7.23 -12.76
N LEU A 64 -5.34 -6.66 -12.11
CA LEU A 64 -6.59 -7.37 -11.85
C LEU A 64 -7.42 -7.53 -13.11
N GLU A 65 -7.48 -6.51 -13.95
CA GLU A 65 -8.19 -6.56 -15.22
C GLU A 65 -7.66 -7.70 -16.09
N ALA A 66 -6.35 -7.88 -16.13
CA ALA A 66 -5.70 -8.94 -16.90
C ALA A 66 -6.08 -10.33 -16.40
N MET A 67 -6.55 -10.45 -15.16
CA MET A 67 -7.02 -11.72 -14.58
C MET A 67 -8.53 -11.95 -14.82
N GLY A 68 -9.18 -11.08 -15.59
CA GLY A 68 -10.60 -11.24 -15.91
C GLY A 68 -11.54 -10.75 -14.83
N VAL A 69 -11.07 -9.94 -13.90
CA VAL A 69 -11.89 -9.41 -12.81
C VAL A 69 -12.87 -8.37 -13.35
N GLY A 70 -14.14 -8.53 -13.03
CA GLY A 70 -15.21 -7.63 -13.50
C GLY A 70 -15.55 -6.51 -12.55
N ARG A 71 -15.22 -6.65 -11.26
CA ARG A 71 -15.53 -5.62 -10.27
C ARG A 71 -14.41 -5.53 -9.23
N VAL A 72 -13.87 -4.33 -9.08
CA VAL A 72 -12.79 -4.04 -8.14
C VAL A 72 -13.28 -3.01 -7.14
N TYR A 73 -13.02 -3.26 -5.87
CA TYR A 73 -13.27 -2.33 -4.79
C TYR A 73 -11.93 -1.87 -4.23
N SER A 74 -11.78 -0.57 -4.03
CA SER A 74 -10.53 -0.04 -3.51
C SER A 74 -10.78 1.07 -2.50
N VAL A 75 -10.00 1.06 -1.43
CA VAL A 75 -9.96 2.13 -0.45
C VAL A 75 -8.53 2.65 -0.40
N ILE A 76 -8.38 3.94 -0.55
CA ILE A 76 -7.07 4.60 -0.57
C ILE A 76 -7.07 5.75 0.42
N LYS A 77 -6.05 5.79 1.26
CA LYS A 77 -5.84 6.87 2.22
C LYS A 77 -4.43 7.40 2.06
N PHE A 78 -4.27 8.70 2.18
CA PHE A 78 -2.97 9.34 2.14
C PHE A 78 -2.68 10.05 3.45
N ASP A 79 -1.43 9.98 3.88
CA ASP A 79 -0.89 10.80 4.95
C ASP A 79 0.33 11.52 4.39
N ILE A 80 0.20 12.81 4.18
CA ILE A 80 1.20 13.64 3.50
C ILE A 80 1.88 14.52 4.54
N ARG A 81 3.21 14.39 4.64
CA ARG A 81 3.94 15.16 5.64
C ARG A 81 5.22 15.77 5.07
N PRO A 82 5.18 17.06 4.69
CA PRO A 82 6.39 17.77 4.26
C PRO A 82 7.42 17.78 5.39
N GLY A 83 8.69 17.70 5.03
CA GLY A 83 9.79 17.76 6.00
C GLY A 83 10.07 16.47 6.75
N LYS A 84 9.36 15.40 6.45
CA LYS A 84 9.62 14.09 7.04
C LYS A 84 10.05 13.09 5.96
N SER A 85 10.67 12.01 6.38
CA SER A 85 11.08 10.90 5.51
C SER A 85 11.12 9.62 6.34
N ASP A 86 11.15 8.48 5.64
CA ASP A 86 11.29 7.17 6.27
C ASP A 86 10.25 6.89 7.35
N ARG A 87 9.02 7.39 7.16
CA ARG A 87 7.98 7.28 8.18
C ARG A 87 7.40 5.87 8.31
N LEU A 88 7.48 5.09 7.24
CA LEU A 88 7.01 3.71 7.27
C LEU A 88 7.69 2.92 8.39
N ARG A 89 8.98 3.16 8.59
CA ARG A 89 9.77 2.54 9.64
C ARG A 89 9.70 3.32 10.95
N GLN A 90 9.85 4.63 10.89
CA GLN A 90 9.97 5.48 12.07
C GLN A 90 8.72 5.50 12.94
N LYS A 91 7.54 5.47 12.33
CA LYS A 91 6.29 5.45 13.11
C LYS A 91 6.19 4.20 13.98
N VAL A 92 6.58 3.05 13.43
CA VAL A 92 6.58 1.79 14.16
C VAL A 92 7.63 1.79 15.25
N GLU A 93 8.85 2.23 14.94
CA GLU A 93 9.94 2.29 15.91
C GLU A 93 9.61 3.21 17.08
N SER A 94 8.99 4.35 16.83
CA SER A 94 8.61 5.30 17.88
C SER A 94 7.66 4.66 18.88
N VAL A 95 6.67 3.92 18.38
CA VAL A 95 5.71 3.24 19.25
C VAL A 95 6.38 2.10 19.99
N GLN A 96 7.20 1.31 19.31
CA GLN A 96 7.92 0.20 19.93
C GLN A 96 8.83 0.66 21.05
N LYS A 97 9.51 1.79 20.88
CA LYS A 97 10.33 2.40 21.93
C LYS A 97 9.50 2.71 23.17
N ARG A 98 8.34 3.31 22.98
CA ARG A 98 7.45 3.64 24.11
C ARG A 98 6.95 2.38 24.82
N LEU A 99 6.65 1.34 24.05
CA LEU A 99 6.19 0.07 24.61
C LEU A 99 7.27 -0.63 25.41
N SER A 100 8.54 -0.49 25.03
CA SER A 100 9.66 -1.10 25.75
C SER A 100 10.07 -0.32 26.99
N GLY A 101 9.42 0.80 27.26
CA GLY A 101 9.77 1.64 28.42
C GLY A 101 10.94 2.59 28.18
N ASP A 102 11.39 2.69 26.96
CA ASP A 102 12.47 3.59 26.56
C ASP A 102 11.88 4.99 26.34
N ARG A 103 11.97 5.80 27.38
CA ARG A 103 11.34 7.13 27.41
C ARG A 103 12.34 8.25 27.37
#